data_02b32f674a9477b729eb1de7c957c0c2
#
_entry.id   02b32f674a9477b729eb1de7c957c0c2
#
_cell.length_a   1.000
_cell.length_b   1.000
_cell.length_c   1.000
_cell.angle_alpha   90.00
_cell.angle_beta   90.00
_cell.angle_gamma   90.00
#
_symmetry.space_group_name_H-M   'P 1'
#
loop_
_entity.id
_entity.type
_entity.pdbx_description
1 polymer ?
#
loop_
_entity_poly.entity_id
_entity_poly.type
_entity_poly.pdbx_seq_one_letter_code
_entity_poly.pdbx_strand_id
1 'polypeptide(L)'
;MRQVVLIELGMGVDLQGQDATKAAVRAVRDAVGRIYLPGLRAFMTDSAKRIVILVLLAVPEGAGQPDPAAVRAVLPHGEVTTEVVPGGMLTPNGLGDGNICIVNAAVEVALAD
;
A
#
# COMPACT_ATOMS: atom_id res chain seq x y z
N MET A 1 -21.53 5.45 -8.68
CA MET A 1 -21.52 4.75 -7.38
C MET A 1 -20.24 3.91 -7.29
N ARG A 2 -19.63 3.89 -6.13
CA ARG A 2 -18.38 3.16 -5.89
C ARG A 2 -18.68 1.90 -5.10
N GLN A 3 -18.21 0.76 -5.58
CA GLN A 3 -18.41 -0.51 -4.90
C GLN A 3 -17.07 -1.13 -4.57
N VAL A 4 -16.78 -1.30 -3.29
CA VAL A 4 -15.58 -2.00 -2.85
C VAL A 4 -15.72 -3.48 -3.13
N VAL A 5 -14.73 -4.05 -3.82
CA VAL A 5 -14.75 -5.47 -4.16
C VAL A 5 -13.75 -6.27 -3.34
N LEU A 6 -12.68 -5.65 -2.86
CA LEU A 6 -11.76 -6.30 -1.92
C LEU A 6 -10.94 -5.28 -1.13
N ILE A 7 -10.49 -5.72 0.02
CA ILE A 7 -9.47 -5.01 0.81
C ILE A 7 -8.41 -6.05 1.17
N GLU A 8 -7.16 -5.77 0.84
CA GLU A 8 -6.04 -6.63 1.22
C GLU A 8 -5.08 -5.86 2.10
N LEU A 9 -4.55 -6.51 3.12
CA LEU A 9 -3.65 -5.90 4.10
C LEU A 9 -2.24 -6.40 3.89
N GLY A 10 -1.28 -5.51 4.13
CA GLY A 10 0.12 -5.86 4.02
C GLY A 10 0.99 -5.11 5.01
N MET A 11 2.17 -5.64 5.25
CA MET A 11 3.18 -5.04 6.11
C MET A 11 4.50 -4.99 5.36
N GLY A 12 5.17 -3.86 5.46
CA GLY A 12 6.51 -3.69 4.91
C GLY A 12 7.47 -3.18 5.96
N VAL A 13 8.72 -3.60 5.84
CA VAL A 13 9.75 -3.31 6.82
C VAL A 13 11.00 -2.81 6.10
N ASP A 14 11.55 -1.70 6.57
CA ASP A 14 12.91 -1.29 6.22
C ASP A 14 13.79 -1.46 7.45
N LEU A 15 14.74 -2.36 7.36
CA LEU A 15 15.54 -2.80 8.51
C LEU A 15 16.65 -1.82 8.91
N GLN A 16 17.13 -1.00 7.98
CA GLN A 16 18.33 -0.19 8.24
C GLN A 16 18.17 1.28 7.94
N GLY A 17 17.44 1.66 6.91
CA GLY A 17 17.41 3.02 6.42
C GLY A 17 16.36 3.91 7.05
N GLN A 18 15.46 3.39 7.84
CA GLN A 18 14.28 4.10 8.36
C GLN A 18 13.51 4.81 7.23
N ASP A 19 13.52 4.21 6.04
CA ASP A 19 12.96 4.82 4.84
C ASP A 19 11.48 4.43 4.71
N ALA A 20 10.60 5.41 4.95
CA ALA A 20 9.16 5.20 4.86
C ALA A 20 8.73 4.77 3.45
N THR A 21 9.39 5.24 2.40
CA THR A 21 9.07 4.85 1.02
C THR A 21 9.37 3.39 0.78
N LYS A 22 10.55 2.91 1.18
CA LYS A 22 10.88 1.47 1.03
C LYS A 22 9.92 0.59 1.81
N ALA A 23 9.64 0.95 3.05
CA ALA A 23 8.71 0.19 3.89
C ALA A 23 7.29 0.19 3.29
N ALA A 24 6.82 1.34 2.80
CA ALA A 24 5.50 1.47 2.18
C ALA A 24 5.40 0.64 0.90
N VAL A 25 6.42 0.69 0.03
CA VAL A 25 6.45 -0.11 -1.20
C VAL A 25 6.39 -1.60 -0.87
N ARG A 26 7.16 -2.04 0.12
CA ARG A 26 7.14 -3.44 0.57
C ARG A 26 5.78 -3.85 1.15
N ALA A 27 5.14 -2.93 1.89
CA ALA A 27 3.80 -3.19 2.45
C ALA A 27 2.76 -3.39 1.35
N VAL A 28 2.78 -2.55 0.32
CA VAL A 28 1.86 -2.67 -0.81
C VAL A 28 2.15 -3.93 -1.61
N ARG A 29 3.42 -4.25 -1.86
CA ARG A 29 3.79 -5.51 -2.54
C ARG A 29 3.33 -6.73 -1.76
N ASP A 30 3.45 -6.70 -0.44
CA ASP A 30 2.97 -7.77 0.42
C ASP A 30 1.46 -7.96 0.28
N ALA A 31 0.70 -6.88 0.33
CA ALA A 31 -0.76 -6.92 0.16
C ALA A 31 -1.14 -7.45 -1.23
N VAL A 32 -0.55 -6.87 -2.28
CA VAL A 32 -0.90 -7.20 -3.68
C VAL A 32 -0.47 -8.62 -4.03
N GLY A 33 0.63 -9.11 -3.46
CA GLY A 33 1.13 -10.45 -3.72
C GLY A 33 0.19 -11.57 -3.30
N ARG A 34 -0.79 -11.26 -2.45
CA ARG A 34 -1.79 -12.23 -2.02
C ARG A 34 -3.10 -12.14 -2.79
N ILE A 35 -3.20 -11.20 -3.73
CA ILE A 35 -4.43 -11.03 -4.50
C ILE A 35 -4.39 -11.95 -5.71
N TYR A 36 -5.35 -12.88 -5.76
CA TYR A 36 -5.57 -13.69 -6.94
C TYR A 36 -7.07 -13.76 -7.20
N LEU A 37 -7.52 -12.92 -8.12
CA LEU A 37 -8.95 -12.82 -8.47
C LEU A 37 -9.10 -12.88 -9.98
N PRO A 38 -9.20 -14.12 -10.56
CA PRO A 38 -9.40 -14.27 -12.01
C PRO A 38 -10.64 -13.52 -12.50
N GLY A 39 -11.69 -13.48 -11.68
CA GLY A 39 -12.92 -12.75 -12.02
C GLY A 39 -12.72 -11.24 -12.14
N LEU A 40 -11.68 -10.68 -11.52
CA LEU A 40 -11.42 -9.25 -11.63
C LEU A 40 -11.08 -8.85 -13.07
N ARG A 41 -10.44 -9.74 -13.83
CA ARG A 41 -10.19 -9.50 -15.25
C ARG A 41 -11.45 -9.30 -16.06
N ALA A 42 -12.50 -10.07 -15.73
CA ALA A 42 -13.78 -9.91 -16.41
C ALA A 42 -14.36 -8.53 -16.17
N PHE A 43 -14.23 -8.00 -14.95
CA PHE A 43 -14.63 -6.63 -14.64
C PHE A 43 -13.77 -5.59 -15.35
N MET A 44 -12.46 -5.84 -15.47
CA MET A 44 -11.55 -4.92 -16.14
C MET A 44 -11.84 -4.81 -17.64
N THR A 45 -12.42 -5.85 -18.25
CA THR A 45 -12.78 -5.84 -19.65
C THR A 45 -14.20 -5.32 -19.87
N ASP A 46 -14.99 -5.18 -18.82
CA ASP A 46 -16.29 -4.52 -18.88
C ASP A 46 -16.07 -3.01 -18.89
N SER A 47 -16.23 -2.40 -20.04
CA SER A 47 -15.92 -0.99 -20.27
C SER A 47 -16.80 -0.02 -19.49
N ALA A 48 -17.87 -0.50 -18.86
CA ALA A 48 -18.78 0.36 -18.10
C ALA A 48 -18.26 0.74 -16.72
N LYS A 49 -17.23 0.04 -16.23
CA LYS A 49 -16.70 0.26 -14.88
C LYS A 49 -15.23 0.64 -14.91
N ARG A 50 -14.83 1.47 -13.95
CA ARG A 50 -13.43 1.83 -13.70
C ARG A 50 -12.95 1.13 -12.45
N ILE A 51 -11.67 0.78 -12.44
CA ILE A 51 -11.03 0.28 -11.23
C ILE A 51 -10.40 1.46 -10.50
N VAL A 52 -10.82 1.64 -9.25
CA VAL A 52 -10.31 2.69 -8.36
C VAL A 52 -9.64 2.01 -7.18
N ILE A 53 -8.41 2.37 -6.92
CA ILE A 53 -7.62 1.77 -5.84
C ILE A 53 -7.25 2.85 -4.84
N LEU A 54 -7.59 2.62 -3.58
CA LEU A 54 -7.15 3.45 -2.48
C LEU A 54 -6.10 2.67 -1.69
N VAL A 55 -4.92 3.26 -1.55
CA VAL A 55 -3.85 2.72 -0.71
C VAL A 55 -3.78 3.55 0.55
N LEU A 56 -4.18 2.97 1.66
CA LEU A 56 -4.05 3.59 2.98
C LEU A 56 -2.75 3.09 3.61
N LEU A 57 -1.87 4.01 3.97
CA LEU A 57 -0.56 3.70 4.55
C LEU A 57 -0.51 4.22 5.99
N ALA A 58 -0.28 3.31 6.94
CA ALA A 58 -0.04 3.66 8.32
C ALA A 58 1.47 3.76 8.53
N VAL A 59 1.95 5.00 8.72
CA VAL A 59 3.38 5.33 8.75
C VAL A 59 3.73 5.86 10.14
N PRO A 60 4.82 5.39 10.76
CA PRO A 60 5.20 5.88 12.08
C PRO A 60 5.69 7.32 12.02
N GLU A 61 5.38 8.08 13.07
CA GLU A 61 5.94 9.42 13.23
C GLU A 61 7.46 9.37 13.24
N GLY A 62 8.10 10.35 12.61
CA GLY A 62 9.54 10.43 12.54
C GLY A 62 10.17 9.69 11.37
N ALA A 63 9.41 8.89 10.63
CA ALA A 63 9.93 8.17 9.48
C ALA A 63 9.88 8.98 8.18
N GLY A 64 9.23 10.14 8.20
CA GLY A 64 9.00 10.94 7.00
C GLY A 64 7.79 10.46 6.21
N GLN A 65 7.59 11.06 5.04
CA GLN A 65 6.46 10.74 4.18
C GLN A 65 6.92 9.83 3.05
N PRO A 66 6.19 8.74 2.77
CA PRO A 66 6.50 7.91 1.60
C PRO A 66 6.20 8.67 0.31
N ASP A 67 7.01 8.39 -0.72
CA ASP A 67 6.82 8.94 -2.05
C ASP A 67 5.59 8.31 -2.72
N PRO A 68 4.53 9.06 -3.00
CA PRO A 68 3.32 8.49 -3.62
C PRO A 68 3.58 7.88 -5.00
N ALA A 69 4.50 8.43 -5.77
CA ALA A 69 4.82 7.92 -7.10
C ALA A 69 5.44 6.52 -7.02
N ALA A 70 6.33 6.29 -6.04
CA ALA A 70 6.93 4.98 -5.82
C ALA A 70 5.90 3.94 -5.41
N VAL A 71 4.94 4.33 -4.58
CA VAL A 71 3.85 3.46 -4.16
C VAL A 71 2.94 3.12 -5.34
N ARG A 72 2.54 4.13 -6.12
CA ARG A 72 1.69 3.90 -7.30
C ARG A 72 2.35 3.01 -8.33
N ALA A 73 3.67 3.03 -8.44
CA ALA A 73 4.40 2.21 -9.41
C ALA A 73 4.25 0.70 -9.15
N VAL A 74 3.89 0.31 -7.93
CA VAL A 74 3.61 -1.11 -7.59
C VAL A 74 2.29 -1.57 -8.20
N LEU A 75 1.38 -0.64 -8.50
CA LEU A 75 0.02 -0.90 -8.95
C LEU A 75 -0.14 -0.39 -10.38
N PRO A 76 0.17 -1.21 -11.39
CA PRO A 76 0.24 -0.75 -12.79
C PRO A 76 -1.13 -0.48 -13.41
N HIS A 77 -2.22 -0.88 -12.78
CA HIS A 77 -3.57 -0.76 -13.31
C HIS A 77 -4.47 0.00 -12.35
N GLY A 78 -5.45 0.72 -12.92
CA GLY A 78 -6.44 1.44 -12.17
C GLY A 78 -6.04 2.87 -11.83
N GLU A 79 -6.97 3.58 -11.22
CA GLU A 79 -6.75 4.93 -10.69
C GLU A 79 -6.34 4.79 -9.23
N VAL A 80 -5.10 5.13 -8.91
CA VAL A 80 -4.53 4.91 -7.57
C VAL A 80 -4.45 6.22 -6.81
N THR A 81 -5.05 6.23 -5.62
CA THR A 81 -4.94 7.32 -4.66
C THR A 81 -4.26 6.79 -3.39
N THR A 82 -3.37 7.57 -2.81
CA THR A 82 -2.69 7.22 -1.57
C THR A 82 -3.11 8.15 -0.44
N GLU A 83 -3.30 7.59 0.74
CA GLU A 83 -3.52 8.35 1.97
C GLU A 83 -2.55 7.85 3.04
N VAL A 84 -2.03 8.76 3.85
CA VAL A 84 -1.11 8.44 4.93
C VAL A 84 -1.76 8.81 6.26
N VAL A 85 -1.74 7.87 7.19
CA VAL A 85 -2.21 8.08 8.56
C VAL A 85 -1.11 7.67 9.54
N PRO A 86 -1.14 8.17 10.79
CA PRO A 86 -0.21 7.69 11.82
C PRO A 86 -0.42 6.21 12.10
N GLY A 87 0.65 5.47 12.26
CA GLY A 87 0.60 4.05 12.59
C GLY A 87 1.94 3.40 12.33
N GLY A 88 1.92 2.09 12.05
CA GLY A 88 3.16 1.34 11.91
C GLY A 88 3.98 1.38 13.19
N MET A 89 5.29 1.26 13.05
CA MET A 89 6.18 1.26 14.22
C MET A 89 7.60 1.64 13.82
N LEU A 90 8.22 2.50 14.63
CA LEU A 90 9.67 2.61 14.66
C LEU A 90 10.15 1.85 15.88
N THR A 91 10.97 0.85 15.69
CA THR A 91 11.52 0.07 16.80
C THR A 91 13.06 0.05 16.73
N PRO A 92 13.76 0.18 17.87
CA PRO A 92 15.21 0.09 17.86
C PRO A 92 15.69 -1.19 17.20
N ASN A 93 16.78 -1.10 16.44
CA ASN A 93 17.31 -2.23 15.70
C ASN A 93 18.18 -3.17 16.56
N GLY A 94 18.37 -2.84 17.83
CA GLY A 94 19.19 -3.64 18.75
C GLY A 94 20.67 -3.34 18.68
N LEU A 95 21.13 -2.53 17.73
CA LEU A 95 22.55 -2.20 17.54
C LEU A 95 22.91 -0.82 18.06
N GLY A 96 21.91 -0.03 18.48
CA GLY A 96 22.14 1.31 19.02
C GLY A 96 22.38 2.38 17.97
N ASP A 97 22.21 2.07 16.69
CA ASP A 97 22.52 2.99 15.58
C ASP A 97 21.31 3.33 14.70
N GLY A 98 20.11 2.97 15.10
CA GLY A 98 18.93 3.31 14.33
C GLY A 98 17.71 2.50 14.67
N ASN A 99 16.69 2.67 13.85
CA ASN A 99 15.41 2.00 14.02
C ASN A 99 15.04 1.18 12.79
N ILE A 100 14.22 0.17 13.03
CA ILE A 100 13.49 -0.54 11.99
C ILE A 100 12.22 0.25 11.74
N CYS A 101 11.90 0.52 10.49
CA CYS A 101 10.65 1.20 10.10
C CYS A 101 9.65 0.18 9.58
N ILE A 102 8.49 0.12 10.22
CA ILE A 102 7.39 -0.76 9.83
C ILE A 102 6.22 0.09 9.36
N VAL A 103 5.73 -0.22 8.15
CA VAL A 103 4.54 0.42 7.56
C VAL A 103 3.49 -0.65 7.31
N ASN A 104 2.25 -0.33 7.65
CA ASN A 104 1.10 -1.16 7.30
C ASN A 104 0.37 -0.54 6.11
N ALA A 105 -0.14 -1.38 5.23
CA ALA A 105 -0.93 -0.94 4.08
C ALA A 105 -2.27 -1.64 4.07
N ALA A 106 -3.31 -0.90 3.69
CA ALA A 106 -4.59 -1.45 3.29
C ALA A 106 -4.82 -1.04 1.83
N VAL A 107 -4.93 -2.02 0.95
CA VAL A 107 -5.19 -1.80 -0.46
C VAL A 107 -6.66 -2.11 -0.72
N GLU A 108 -7.43 -1.08 -1.00
CA GLU A 108 -8.85 -1.19 -1.28
C GLU A 108 -9.07 -1.08 -2.77
N VAL A 109 -9.69 -2.09 -3.35
CA VAL A 109 -10.05 -2.09 -4.78
C VAL A 109 -11.55 -1.94 -4.91
N ALA A 110 -11.96 -0.95 -5.68
CA ALA A 110 -13.36 -0.64 -5.90
C ALA A 110 -13.65 -0.51 -7.39
N LEU A 111 -14.91 -0.74 -7.74
CA LEU A 111 -15.44 -0.45 -9.06
C LEU A 111 -16.26 0.83 -8.99
N ALA A 112 -16.07 1.71 -9.95
CA ALA A 112 -16.80 2.97 -10.06
C ALA A 112 -17.38 3.13 -11.45
N ASP A 113 -18.45 3.89 -11.55
CA ASP A 113 -19.10 4.21 -12.82
C ASP A 113 -18.29 5.18 -13.67
#